data_338d8c848d28e85f73fbf835fdc99ef7
#
_entry.id   338d8c848d28e85f73fbf835fdc99ef7
#
_cell.length_a   1.000
_cell.length_b   1.000
_cell.length_c   1.000
_cell.angle_alpha   90.00
_cell.angle_beta   90.00
_cell.angle_gamma   90.00
#
_symmetry.space_group_name_H-M   'P 1'
#
loop_
_entity.id
_entity.type
_entity.pdbx_description
1 polymer ?
#
loop_
_entity_poly.entity_id
_entity_poly.type
_entity_poly.pdbx_seq_one_letter_code
_entity_poly.pdbx_strand_id
1 'polypeptide(L)'
;MRHSISRRQFLKSSGAAALSAAAAGLLSSCGGSSASNGGGTGASGSSSTYTVLYSRQPATLNYLVCSADPDLYHGTQCIDTLVEYDNRGKIREGLATAWEWDADSLTWTFHLRDENWVDCNGEVLGPVTAQDFVDALAYVLNPDYASSTASLVTPYVAGADDYYNYCVYRNNANNGTVAEDGTTYAIDANGTVTATAADGTATAYPAVDFSAVGVKAEI
;
A
#
# COMPACT_ATOMS: atom_id res chain seq x y z
N MET A 1 -43.87 20.87 -29.41
CA MET A 1 -43.39 19.52 -29.73
C MET A 1 -41.99 19.35 -29.11
N ARG A 2 -41.83 18.50 -28.11
CA ARG A 2 -40.52 18.22 -27.52
C ARG A 2 -39.91 17.02 -28.26
N HIS A 3 -38.86 17.25 -29.05
CA HIS A 3 -38.10 16.18 -29.67
C HIS A 3 -37.19 15.55 -28.59
N SER A 4 -37.46 14.32 -28.23
CA SER A 4 -36.56 13.54 -27.38
C SER A 4 -35.48 12.87 -28.23
N ILE A 5 -34.25 13.25 -28.01
CA ILE A 5 -33.07 12.66 -28.66
C ILE A 5 -32.75 11.33 -27.93
N SER A 6 -32.69 10.22 -28.68
CA SER A 6 -32.35 8.91 -28.08
C SER A 6 -30.88 8.85 -27.73
N ARG A 7 -30.51 8.07 -26.67
CA ARG A 7 -29.12 7.88 -26.23
C ARG A 7 -28.18 7.42 -27.36
N ARG A 8 -28.73 6.68 -28.33
CA ARG A 8 -27.98 6.18 -29.50
C ARG A 8 -27.70 7.26 -30.52
N GLN A 9 -28.56 8.28 -30.63
CA GLN A 9 -28.34 9.43 -31.49
C GLN A 9 -27.35 10.43 -30.86
N PHE A 10 -27.39 10.59 -29.53
CA PHE A 10 -26.43 11.40 -28.80
C PHE A 10 -25.02 10.86 -28.94
N LEU A 11 -24.82 9.55 -28.77
CA LEU A 11 -23.49 8.92 -28.92
C LEU A 11 -22.94 8.99 -30.35
N LYS A 12 -23.80 8.96 -31.37
CA LYS A 12 -23.36 9.10 -32.76
C LYS A 12 -22.97 10.52 -33.11
N SER A 13 -23.64 11.53 -32.56
CA SER A 13 -23.33 12.93 -32.80
C SER A 13 -22.09 13.42 -32.02
N SER A 14 -21.88 12.95 -30.78
CA SER A 14 -20.68 13.29 -30.00
C SER A 14 -19.41 12.61 -30.51
N GLY A 15 -19.49 11.40 -31.06
CA GLY A 15 -18.35 10.70 -31.67
C GLY A 15 -17.80 11.39 -32.93
N ALA A 16 -18.68 11.95 -33.76
CA ALA A 16 -18.26 12.65 -34.98
C ALA A 16 -17.61 14.01 -34.71
N ALA A 17 -18.06 14.72 -33.65
CA ALA A 17 -17.47 16.00 -33.25
C ALA A 17 -16.09 15.86 -32.59
N ALA A 18 -15.86 14.78 -31.84
CA ALA A 18 -14.58 14.50 -31.19
C ALA A 18 -13.48 14.12 -32.21
N LEU A 19 -13.81 13.37 -33.25
CA LEU A 19 -12.86 13.00 -34.30
C LEU A 19 -12.44 14.17 -35.19
N SER A 20 -13.31 15.15 -35.43
CA SER A 20 -12.97 16.32 -36.24
C SER A 20 -12.07 17.31 -35.48
N ALA A 21 -12.20 17.45 -34.17
CA ALA A 21 -11.31 18.28 -33.34
C ALA A 21 -9.91 17.67 -33.15
N ALA A 22 -9.81 16.36 -33.07
CA ALA A 22 -8.52 15.66 -32.93
C ALA A 22 -7.70 15.70 -34.25
N ALA A 23 -8.37 15.64 -35.43
CA ALA A 23 -7.69 15.72 -36.73
C ALA A 23 -7.14 17.11 -37.05
N ALA A 24 -7.80 18.19 -36.57
CA ALA A 24 -7.31 19.55 -36.75
C ALA A 24 -6.11 19.90 -35.85
N GLY A 25 -6.02 19.27 -34.67
CA GLY A 25 -4.90 19.47 -33.72
C GLY A 25 -3.60 18.80 -34.15
N LEU A 26 -3.67 17.70 -34.92
CA LEU A 26 -2.48 16.98 -35.38
C LEU A 26 -1.77 17.61 -36.58
N LEU A 27 -2.44 18.48 -37.34
CA LEU A 27 -1.89 19.15 -38.51
C LEU A 27 -1.24 20.53 -38.23
N SER A 28 -1.44 21.10 -37.01
CA SER A 28 -0.80 22.35 -36.60
C SER A 28 0.52 22.21 -35.86
N SER A 29 0.99 20.99 -35.62
CA SER A 29 2.26 20.73 -34.94
C SER A 29 3.50 20.68 -35.84
N CYS A 30 3.33 20.85 -37.18
CA CYS A 30 4.45 20.87 -38.13
C CYS A 30 4.51 22.24 -38.83
N GLY A 31 5.15 23.22 -38.22
CA GLY A 31 5.49 24.43 -38.95
C GLY A 31 5.55 25.70 -38.08
N GLY A 32 6.74 26.01 -37.61
CA GLY A 32 7.00 27.27 -36.90
C GLY A 32 8.46 27.38 -36.46
N SER A 33 9.38 27.49 -37.40
CA SER A 33 10.77 27.85 -37.14
C SER A 33 10.84 29.28 -36.63
N SER A 34 11.35 29.52 -35.45
CA SER A 34 11.95 30.78 -35.07
C SER A 34 13.35 30.51 -34.57
N ALA A 35 14.30 30.96 -35.35
CA ALA A 35 15.72 30.86 -35.06
C ALA A 35 16.08 31.73 -33.86
N SER A 36 16.76 31.16 -32.86
CA SER A 36 17.70 31.87 -32.04
C SER A 36 18.95 31.02 -31.85
N ASN A 37 20.06 31.62 -32.20
CA ASN A 37 21.40 31.14 -32.31
C ASN A 37 21.96 30.79 -30.90
N GLY A 38 22.53 29.60 -30.74
CA GLY A 38 23.24 29.22 -29.52
C GLY A 38 23.73 27.77 -29.61
N GLY A 39 24.99 27.59 -30.01
CA GLY A 39 25.60 26.29 -30.19
C GLY A 39 25.69 25.48 -28.90
N GLY A 40 25.31 24.24 -28.97
CA GLY A 40 25.51 23.22 -27.94
C GLY A 40 25.10 21.88 -28.52
N THR A 41 26.09 21.05 -28.91
CA THR A 41 25.91 19.65 -29.26
C THR A 41 25.56 18.87 -28.00
N GLY A 42 24.28 18.89 -27.64
CA GLY A 42 23.71 18.03 -26.62
C GLY A 42 22.85 16.99 -27.27
N ALA A 43 23.14 15.71 -27.05
CA ALA A 43 22.26 14.62 -27.42
C ALA A 43 20.86 14.92 -26.86
N SER A 44 19.88 15.09 -27.74
CA SER A 44 18.47 15.26 -27.39
C SER A 44 17.97 13.90 -26.88
N GLY A 45 18.18 13.62 -25.59
CA GLY A 45 17.46 12.59 -24.90
C GLY A 45 15.99 12.99 -24.89
N SER A 46 15.12 12.27 -25.61
CA SER A 46 13.69 12.45 -25.46
C SER A 46 13.31 12.07 -24.03
N SER A 47 13.10 13.08 -23.18
CA SER A 47 12.53 12.84 -21.87
C SER A 47 11.09 12.39 -22.10
N SER A 48 10.85 11.08 -21.90
CA SER A 48 9.47 10.58 -21.85
C SER A 48 8.86 11.03 -20.52
N THR A 49 7.87 11.90 -20.59
CA THR A 49 7.13 12.37 -19.42
C THR A 49 5.87 11.53 -19.27
N TYR A 50 5.74 10.86 -18.11
CA TYR A 50 4.52 10.19 -17.71
C TYR A 50 3.70 11.12 -16.81
N THR A 51 2.46 11.43 -17.22
CA THR A 51 1.60 12.35 -16.48
C THR A 51 0.39 11.60 -15.93
N VAL A 52 0.14 11.75 -14.64
CA VAL A 52 -0.99 11.14 -13.93
C VAL A 52 -1.82 12.21 -13.26
N LEU A 53 -3.13 12.00 -13.23
CA LEU A 53 -4.07 12.87 -12.53
C LEU A 53 -4.52 12.19 -11.23
N TYR A 54 -4.50 12.94 -10.15
CA TYR A 54 -5.00 12.52 -8.83
C TYR A 54 -6.30 13.24 -8.50
N SER A 55 -7.18 12.57 -7.77
CA SER A 55 -8.42 13.16 -7.24
C SER A 55 -8.17 14.17 -6.13
N ARG A 56 -7.06 14.03 -5.40
CA ARG A 56 -6.57 14.90 -4.33
C ARG A 56 -5.07 14.77 -4.17
N GLN A 57 -4.48 15.70 -3.42
CA GLN A 57 -3.07 15.58 -3.03
C GLN A 57 -2.90 14.40 -2.05
N PRO A 58 -1.83 13.60 -2.17
CA PRO A 58 -1.50 12.56 -1.19
C PRO A 58 -1.33 13.17 0.21
N ALA A 59 -1.86 12.50 1.22
CA ALA A 59 -1.70 12.91 2.61
C ALA A 59 -0.39 12.39 3.21
N THR A 60 0.08 11.24 2.73
CA THR A 60 1.33 10.60 3.16
C THR A 60 1.94 9.79 2.03
N LEU A 61 3.26 9.63 2.06
CA LEU A 61 3.98 8.66 1.20
C LEU A 61 4.28 7.36 1.94
N ASN A 62 3.89 7.25 3.22
CA ASN A 62 4.04 6.03 3.98
C ASN A 62 2.90 5.06 3.65
N TYR A 63 3.14 4.17 2.68
CA TYR A 63 2.18 3.16 2.22
C TYR A 63 1.85 2.09 3.26
N LEU A 64 2.66 1.94 4.34
CA LEU A 64 2.40 1.00 5.43
C LEU A 64 1.30 1.46 6.38
N VAL A 65 0.94 2.74 6.38
CA VAL A 65 -0.09 3.29 7.30
C VAL A 65 -1.37 3.71 6.61
N CYS A 66 -1.37 3.80 5.28
CA CYS A 66 -2.49 4.36 4.51
C CYS A 66 -3.05 3.35 3.51
N SER A 67 -4.37 3.28 3.40
CA SER A 67 -5.10 2.46 2.43
C SER A 67 -5.85 3.28 1.37
N ALA A 68 -5.67 4.62 1.34
CA ALA A 68 -6.36 5.48 0.40
C ALA A 68 -5.68 5.53 -0.97
N ASP A 69 -6.43 5.40 -2.07
CA ASP A 69 -5.94 5.34 -3.44
C ASP A 69 -4.88 6.37 -3.82
N PRO A 70 -5.05 7.70 -3.55
CA PRO A 70 -4.03 8.67 -3.94
C PRO A 70 -2.69 8.49 -3.24
N ASP A 71 -2.69 7.97 -2.01
CA ASP A 71 -1.47 7.74 -1.22
C ASP A 71 -0.77 6.45 -1.67
N LEU A 72 -1.54 5.38 -1.92
CA LEU A 72 -1.01 4.09 -2.40
C LEU A 72 -0.47 4.17 -3.82
N TYR A 73 -1.02 5.04 -4.66
CA TYR A 73 -0.59 5.15 -6.06
C TYR A 73 0.91 5.44 -6.19
N HIS A 74 1.48 6.27 -5.32
CA HIS A 74 2.92 6.53 -5.31
C HIS A 74 3.71 5.29 -4.89
N GLY A 75 3.24 4.58 -3.87
CA GLY A 75 3.86 3.33 -3.43
C GLY A 75 3.94 2.31 -4.56
N THR A 76 2.86 2.12 -5.33
CA THR A 76 2.82 1.16 -6.46
C THR A 76 3.77 1.50 -7.61
N GLN A 77 4.31 2.72 -7.67
CA GLN A 77 5.30 3.11 -8.67
C GLN A 77 6.75 2.92 -8.20
N CYS A 78 6.97 2.72 -6.91
CA CYS A 78 8.29 2.72 -6.29
C CYS A 78 8.61 1.41 -5.56
N ILE A 79 7.59 0.63 -5.18
CA ILE A 79 7.74 -0.57 -4.34
C ILE A 79 7.20 -1.77 -5.09
N ASP A 80 8.06 -2.77 -5.27
CA ASP A 80 7.67 -4.08 -5.78
C ASP A 80 7.00 -4.90 -4.67
N THR A 81 6.04 -5.72 -5.06
CA THR A 81 5.34 -6.65 -4.17
C THR A 81 5.87 -8.08 -4.34
N LEU A 82 5.52 -8.99 -3.42
CA LEU A 82 5.87 -10.41 -3.57
C LEU A 82 5.36 -10.99 -4.88
N VAL A 83 4.12 -10.71 -5.23
CA VAL A 83 3.47 -11.14 -6.47
C VAL A 83 2.73 -9.96 -7.09
N GLU A 84 2.52 -9.98 -8.41
CA GLU A 84 1.82 -8.95 -9.14
C GLU A 84 0.66 -9.53 -9.95
N TYR A 85 -0.21 -8.67 -10.47
CA TYR A 85 -1.21 -9.04 -11.46
C TYR A 85 -0.78 -8.59 -12.87
N ASP A 86 -0.91 -9.48 -13.85
CA ASP A 86 -0.79 -9.10 -15.25
C ASP A 86 -2.04 -8.31 -15.71
N ASN A 87 -2.01 -7.83 -16.96
CA ASN A 87 -3.12 -7.07 -17.55
C ASN A 87 -4.41 -7.89 -17.76
N ARG A 88 -4.40 -9.17 -17.44
CA ARG A 88 -5.56 -10.09 -17.48
C ARG A 88 -6.03 -10.50 -16.09
N GLY A 89 -5.40 -9.95 -15.03
CA GLY A 89 -5.69 -10.29 -13.64
C GLY A 89 -5.13 -11.64 -13.18
N LYS A 90 -4.14 -12.20 -13.91
CA LYS A 90 -3.45 -13.42 -13.51
C LYS A 90 -2.26 -13.05 -12.62
N ILE A 91 -2.10 -13.76 -11.51
CA ILE A 91 -0.93 -13.60 -10.62
C ILE A 91 0.33 -14.03 -11.37
N ARG A 92 1.37 -13.20 -11.25
CA ARG A 92 2.72 -13.42 -11.79
C ARG A 92 3.78 -13.10 -10.73
N GLU A 93 5.01 -13.46 -11.03
CA GLU A 93 6.19 -13.15 -10.22
C GLU A 93 6.36 -11.63 -10.06
N GLY A 94 6.64 -11.21 -8.81
CA GLY A 94 7.14 -9.91 -8.43
C GLY A 94 8.53 -10.07 -7.82
N LEU A 95 8.71 -9.77 -6.52
CA LEU A 95 9.94 -10.10 -5.78
C LEU A 95 10.04 -11.60 -5.50
N ALA A 96 8.91 -12.32 -5.38
CA ALA A 96 8.93 -13.77 -5.27
C ALA A 96 8.98 -14.42 -6.66
N THR A 97 9.94 -15.31 -6.86
CA THR A 97 10.13 -16.13 -8.08
C THR A 97 9.36 -17.45 -8.03
N ALA A 98 9.00 -17.88 -6.83
CA ALA A 98 8.15 -19.05 -6.58
C ALA A 98 7.44 -18.90 -5.25
N TRP A 99 6.30 -19.58 -5.11
CA TRP A 99 5.57 -19.69 -3.86
C TRP A 99 4.89 -21.05 -3.76
N GLU A 100 4.80 -21.54 -2.53
CA GLU A 100 4.25 -22.84 -2.22
C GLU A 100 3.24 -22.73 -1.08
N TRP A 101 2.21 -23.57 -1.16
CA TRP A 101 1.20 -23.70 -0.12
C TRP A 101 1.28 -25.09 0.53
N ASP A 102 1.54 -25.15 1.81
CA ASP A 102 1.42 -26.36 2.60
C ASP A 102 0.06 -26.37 3.34
N ALA A 103 -0.79 -27.29 2.93
CA ALA A 103 -2.14 -27.41 3.49
C ALA A 103 -2.16 -28.03 4.88
N ASP A 104 -1.13 -28.78 5.26
CA ASP A 104 -1.06 -29.43 6.57
C ASP A 104 -0.64 -28.44 7.66
N SER A 105 0.33 -27.58 7.35
CA SER A 105 0.79 -26.51 8.25
C SER A 105 0.07 -25.17 8.04
N LEU A 106 -0.79 -25.04 7.02
CA LEU A 106 -1.46 -23.81 6.60
C LEU A 106 -0.46 -22.68 6.34
N THR A 107 0.66 -23.00 5.71
CA THR A 107 1.79 -22.08 5.52
C THR A 107 2.01 -21.76 4.05
N TRP A 108 2.20 -20.49 3.74
CA TRP A 108 2.74 -20.01 2.46
C TRP A 108 4.24 -19.77 2.59
N THR A 109 5.02 -20.32 1.68
CA THR A 109 6.45 -20.06 1.53
C THR A 109 6.69 -19.28 0.24
N PHE A 110 7.42 -18.16 0.32
CA PHE A 110 7.80 -17.33 -0.83
C PHE A 110 9.31 -17.33 -0.99
N HIS A 111 9.79 -17.63 -2.20
CA HIS A 111 11.22 -17.62 -2.55
C HIS A 111 11.55 -16.30 -3.24
N LEU A 112 12.36 -15.45 -2.62
CA LEU A 112 12.70 -14.14 -3.13
C LEU A 112 13.83 -14.22 -4.17
N ARG A 113 13.78 -13.35 -5.18
CA ARG A 113 14.92 -13.09 -6.06
C ARG A 113 15.93 -12.18 -5.35
N ASP A 114 17.18 -12.21 -5.82
CA ASP A 114 18.18 -11.24 -5.41
C ASP A 114 17.82 -9.86 -5.99
N GLU A 115 17.60 -8.90 -5.10
CA GLU A 115 17.25 -7.53 -5.46
C GLU A 115 17.79 -6.55 -4.42
N ASN A 116 17.86 -5.26 -4.76
CA ASN A 116 18.38 -4.23 -3.88
C ASN A 116 17.39 -3.08 -3.69
N TRP A 117 17.40 -2.52 -2.50
CA TRP A 117 16.85 -1.21 -2.24
C TRP A 117 17.69 -0.16 -2.95
N VAL A 118 17.04 0.77 -3.65
CA VAL A 118 17.69 1.90 -4.32
C VAL A 118 17.04 3.21 -3.90
N ASP A 119 17.83 4.28 -3.87
CA ASP A 119 17.32 5.62 -3.63
C ASP A 119 16.73 6.26 -4.90
N CYS A 120 16.26 7.51 -4.79
CA CYS A 120 15.71 8.27 -5.92
C CYS A 120 16.73 8.62 -7.02
N ASN A 121 18.04 8.44 -6.79
CA ASN A 121 19.10 8.61 -7.76
C ASN A 121 19.53 7.28 -8.39
N GLY A 122 19.00 6.15 -7.90
CA GLY A 122 19.38 4.80 -8.31
C GLY A 122 20.61 4.27 -7.58
N GLU A 123 21.05 4.89 -6.46
CA GLU A 123 22.14 4.39 -5.63
C GLU A 123 21.66 3.21 -4.77
N VAL A 124 22.46 2.14 -4.74
CA VAL A 124 22.15 0.93 -3.97
C VAL A 124 22.31 1.20 -2.47
N LEU A 125 21.22 0.97 -1.71
CA LEU A 125 21.18 1.12 -0.26
C LEU A 125 21.50 -0.18 0.49
N GLY A 126 21.17 -1.32 -0.11
CA GLY A 126 21.38 -2.65 0.46
C GLY A 126 20.46 -3.70 -0.17
N PRO A 127 20.64 -4.99 0.16
CA PRO A 127 19.80 -6.07 -0.36
C PRO A 127 18.39 -6.01 0.20
N VAL A 128 17.41 -6.39 -0.62
CA VAL A 128 16.05 -6.71 -0.15
C VAL A 128 16.08 -8.12 0.44
N THR A 129 15.55 -8.27 1.65
CA THR A 129 15.57 -9.53 2.39
C THR A 129 14.18 -9.95 2.86
N ALA A 130 14.00 -11.20 3.24
CA ALA A 130 12.77 -11.68 3.86
C ALA A 130 12.46 -10.94 5.19
N GLN A 131 13.50 -10.46 5.88
CA GLN A 131 13.34 -9.69 7.12
C GLN A 131 12.63 -8.35 6.88
N ASP A 132 12.81 -7.70 5.73
CA ASP A 132 12.13 -6.44 5.41
C ASP A 132 10.60 -6.62 5.41
N PHE A 133 10.10 -7.78 4.96
CA PHE A 133 8.66 -8.09 5.00
C PHE A 133 8.16 -8.35 6.42
N VAL A 134 8.96 -9.02 7.25
CA VAL A 134 8.66 -9.26 8.67
C VAL A 134 8.59 -7.92 9.41
N ASP A 135 9.57 -7.05 9.19
CA ASP A 135 9.64 -5.72 9.80
C ASP A 135 8.49 -4.81 9.35
N ALA A 136 8.11 -4.88 8.07
CA ALA A 136 6.95 -4.15 7.56
C ALA A 136 5.64 -4.61 8.23
N LEU A 137 5.46 -5.92 8.45
CA LEU A 137 4.29 -6.44 9.16
C LEU A 137 4.31 -6.05 10.64
N ALA A 138 5.46 -6.08 11.30
CA ALA A 138 5.61 -5.59 12.68
C ALA A 138 5.24 -4.11 12.79
N TYR A 139 5.65 -3.31 11.80
CA TYR A 139 5.28 -1.90 11.72
C TYR A 139 3.77 -1.72 11.58
N VAL A 140 3.14 -2.42 10.63
CA VAL A 140 1.68 -2.33 10.37
C VAL A 140 0.86 -2.77 11.58
N LEU A 141 1.30 -3.81 12.29
CA LEU A 141 0.61 -4.35 13.46
C LEU A 141 0.89 -3.57 14.75
N ASN A 142 1.74 -2.55 14.73
CA ASN A 142 1.93 -1.68 15.89
C ASN A 142 0.89 -0.56 15.90
N PRO A 143 -0.05 -0.53 16.87
CA PRO A 143 -1.12 0.47 16.93
C PRO A 143 -0.61 1.91 17.12
N ASP A 144 0.63 2.13 17.57
CA ASP A 144 1.23 3.46 17.71
C ASP A 144 1.38 4.17 16.37
N TYR A 145 1.50 3.42 15.28
CA TYR A 145 1.56 3.97 13.92
C TYR A 145 0.20 4.17 13.27
N ALA A 146 -0.89 3.76 13.94
CA ALA A 146 -2.28 3.92 13.48
C ALA A 146 -2.49 3.45 12.02
N SER A 147 -1.87 2.33 11.64
CA SER A 147 -1.99 1.79 10.30
C SER A 147 -3.41 1.35 9.97
N SER A 148 -4.02 1.94 8.94
CA SER A 148 -5.31 1.52 8.43
C SER A 148 -5.26 0.16 7.72
N THR A 149 -4.07 -0.33 7.37
CA THR A 149 -3.86 -1.63 6.71
C THR A 149 -3.75 -2.79 7.70
N ALA A 150 -3.65 -2.54 9.01
CA ALA A 150 -3.63 -3.60 10.02
C ALA A 150 -4.82 -4.56 9.90
N SER A 151 -6.01 -4.03 9.58
CA SER A 151 -7.24 -4.81 9.36
C SER A 151 -7.16 -5.76 8.15
N LEU A 152 -6.21 -5.58 7.25
CA LEU A 152 -5.94 -6.48 6.13
C LEU A 152 -4.99 -7.63 6.52
N VAL A 153 -4.33 -7.53 7.66
CA VAL A 153 -3.34 -8.51 8.15
C VAL A 153 -3.92 -9.37 9.27
N THR A 154 -4.55 -8.74 10.26
CA THR A 154 -5.02 -9.41 11.49
C THR A 154 -5.91 -10.62 11.25
N PRO A 155 -6.83 -10.67 10.24
CA PRO A 155 -7.70 -11.84 10.04
C PRO A 155 -7.02 -13.01 9.32
N TYR A 156 -5.85 -12.78 8.70
CA TYR A 156 -5.26 -13.75 7.77
C TYR A 156 -3.92 -14.32 8.23
N VAL A 157 -3.22 -13.60 9.11
CA VAL A 157 -1.91 -14.04 9.64
C VAL A 157 -2.09 -14.56 11.04
N ALA A 158 -1.68 -15.81 11.28
CA ALA A 158 -1.80 -16.46 12.59
C ALA A 158 -1.14 -15.60 13.68
N GLY A 159 -1.82 -15.43 14.83
CA GLY A 159 -1.32 -14.65 15.97
C GLY A 159 -1.31 -13.13 15.78
N ALA A 160 -1.61 -12.61 14.57
CA ALA A 160 -1.58 -11.17 14.31
C ALA A 160 -2.68 -10.41 15.06
N ASP A 161 -3.87 -11.00 15.17
CA ASP A 161 -5.00 -10.38 15.90
C ASP A 161 -4.70 -10.33 17.41
N ASP A 162 -4.20 -11.42 17.99
CA ASP A 162 -3.84 -11.49 19.40
C ASP A 162 -2.72 -10.47 19.75
N TYR A 163 -1.70 -10.39 18.89
CA TYR A 163 -0.61 -9.42 19.04
C TYR A 163 -1.11 -7.98 18.95
N TYR A 164 -1.90 -7.66 17.93
CA TYR A 164 -2.44 -6.32 17.73
C TYR A 164 -3.32 -5.88 18.90
N ASN A 165 -4.26 -6.72 19.31
CA ASN A 165 -5.17 -6.44 20.42
C ASN A 165 -4.41 -6.28 21.74
N TYR A 166 -3.43 -7.15 22.02
CA TYR A 166 -2.56 -6.99 23.18
C TYR A 166 -1.84 -5.63 23.17
N CYS A 167 -1.27 -5.21 22.03
CA CYS A 167 -0.60 -3.92 21.92
C CYS A 167 -1.56 -2.74 22.15
N VAL A 168 -2.80 -2.81 21.64
CA VAL A 168 -3.83 -1.80 21.92
C VAL A 168 -4.14 -1.72 23.41
N TYR A 169 -4.36 -2.85 24.07
CA TYR A 169 -4.70 -2.89 25.50
C TYR A 169 -3.53 -2.42 26.37
N ARG A 170 -2.31 -2.81 26.02
CA ARG A 170 -1.08 -2.34 26.68
C ARG A 170 -0.93 -0.82 26.56
N ASN A 171 -1.19 -0.25 25.37
CA ASN A 171 -1.13 1.19 25.18
C ASN A 171 -2.20 1.92 25.98
N ASN A 172 -3.43 1.38 26.03
CA ASN A 172 -4.49 1.93 26.87
C ASN A 172 -4.11 1.91 28.36
N ALA A 173 -3.51 0.80 28.83
CA ALA A 173 -3.02 0.70 30.22
C ALA A 173 -1.93 1.73 30.53
N ASN A 174 -0.94 1.87 29.64
CA ASN A 174 0.16 2.80 29.81
C ASN A 174 -0.27 4.27 29.79
N ASN A 175 -1.29 4.59 28.98
CA ASN A 175 -1.81 5.94 28.83
C ASN A 175 -2.94 6.27 29.82
N GLY A 176 -3.40 5.30 30.63
CA GLY A 176 -4.54 5.47 31.51
C GLY A 176 -5.86 5.75 30.77
N THR A 177 -5.98 5.21 29.55
CA THR A 177 -7.15 5.41 28.69
C THR A 177 -8.32 4.60 29.24
N VAL A 178 -9.49 5.22 29.25
CA VAL A 178 -10.79 4.56 29.49
C VAL A 178 -11.51 4.43 28.17
N ALA A 179 -11.94 3.22 27.81
CA ALA A 179 -12.69 3.01 26.57
C ALA A 179 -14.09 3.64 26.64
N GLU A 180 -14.73 3.82 25.48
CA GLU A 180 -16.07 4.43 25.39
C GLU A 180 -17.15 3.66 26.17
N ASP A 181 -17.00 2.36 26.34
CA ASP A 181 -17.86 1.48 27.11
C ASP A 181 -17.56 1.49 28.64
N GLY A 182 -16.60 2.32 29.06
CA GLY A 182 -16.16 2.43 30.45
C GLY A 182 -15.11 1.40 30.87
N THR A 183 -14.59 0.57 29.96
CA THR A 183 -13.52 -0.40 30.27
C THR A 183 -12.24 0.33 30.62
N THR A 184 -11.61 -0.07 31.72
CA THR A 184 -10.30 0.41 32.17
C THR A 184 -9.24 -0.67 31.98
N TYR A 185 -7.98 -0.25 31.84
CA TYR A 185 -6.86 -1.14 31.59
C TYR A 185 -5.75 -0.94 32.62
N ALA A 186 -5.18 -2.03 33.11
CA ALA A 186 -4.00 -2.02 33.99
C ALA A 186 -2.99 -3.05 33.50
N ILE A 187 -1.69 -2.75 33.65
CA ILE A 187 -0.60 -3.66 33.27
C ILE A 187 0.21 -4.00 34.50
N ASP A 188 0.56 -5.27 34.65
CA ASP A 188 1.41 -5.75 35.75
C ASP A 188 2.90 -5.80 35.37
N ALA A 189 3.74 -6.17 36.32
CA ALA A 189 5.20 -6.28 36.13
C ALA A 189 5.62 -7.39 35.13
N ASN A 190 4.73 -8.33 34.82
CA ASN A 190 4.95 -9.39 33.86
C ASN A 190 4.45 -9.03 32.46
N GLY A 191 3.89 -7.84 32.28
CA GLY A 191 3.32 -7.37 31.03
C GLY A 191 1.89 -7.88 30.77
N THR A 192 1.24 -8.55 31.73
CA THR A 192 -0.17 -8.95 31.59
C THR A 192 -1.05 -7.73 31.71
N VAL A 193 -1.91 -7.51 30.73
CA VAL A 193 -2.91 -6.44 30.77
C VAL A 193 -4.21 -7.01 31.29
N THR A 194 -4.80 -6.34 32.28
CA THR A 194 -6.14 -6.63 32.78
C THR A 194 -7.10 -5.53 32.31
N ALA A 195 -8.10 -5.90 31.51
CA ALA A 195 -9.20 -5.04 31.14
C ALA A 195 -10.35 -5.28 32.12
N THR A 196 -10.86 -4.19 32.74
CA THR A 196 -11.97 -4.25 33.68
C THR A 196 -13.14 -3.46 33.11
N ALA A 197 -14.22 -4.14 32.76
CA ALA A 197 -15.43 -3.55 32.23
C ALA A 197 -16.17 -2.72 33.31
N ALA A 198 -17.11 -1.88 32.88
CA ALA A 198 -17.87 -1.02 33.77
C ALA A 198 -18.71 -1.79 34.84
N ASP A 199 -19.06 -3.04 34.55
CA ASP A 199 -19.76 -3.94 35.50
C ASP A 199 -18.82 -4.63 36.49
N GLY A 200 -17.51 -4.36 36.42
CA GLY A 200 -16.48 -4.96 37.25
C GLY A 200 -15.93 -6.30 36.75
N THR A 201 -16.41 -6.81 35.63
CA THR A 201 -15.85 -8.03 35.01
C THR A 201 -14.43 -7.75 34.54
N ALA A 202 -13.47 -8.56 34.99
CA ALA A 202 -12.07 -8.44 34.63
C ALA A 202 -11.62 -9.58 33.69
N THR A 203 -10.93 -9.23 32.62
CA THR A 203 -10.33 -10.17 31.67
C THR A 203 -8.82 -9.91 31.58
N ALA A 204 -8.03 -10.95 31.76
CA ALA A 204 -6.58 -10.85 31.68
C ALA A 204 -6.08 -11.26 30.27
N TYR A 205 -5.20 -10.45 29.73
CA TYR A 205 -4.53 -10.65 28.44
C TYR A 205 -3.02 -10.81 28.72
N PRO A 206 -2.47 -12.02 28.63
CA PRO A 206 -1.04 -12.24 28.83
C PRO A 206 -0.22 -11.47 27.80
N ALA A 207 1.03 -11.19 28.13
CA ALA A 207 1.96 -10.56 27.20
C ALA A 207 2.11 -11.41 25.93
N VAL A 208 1.97 -10.76 24.78
CA VAL A 208 2.19 -11.37 23.45
C VAL A 208 3.35 -10.64 22.81
N ASP A 209 4.38 -11.39 22.41
CA ASP A 209 5.52 -10.88 21.64
C ASP A 209 5.27 -11.08 20.14
N PHE A 210 5.90 -10.24 19.31
CA PHE A 210 5.75 -10.33 17.83
C PHE A 210 6.19 -11.69 17.28
N SER A 211 7.06 -12.42 17.96
CA SER A 211 7.45 -13.79 17.59
C SER A 211 6.29 -14.80 17.57
N ALA A 212 5.16 -14.48 18.21
CA ALA A 212 3.93 -15.26 18.15
C ALA A 212 3.15 -15.07 16.84
N VAL A 213 3.46 -14.01 16.07
CA VAL A 213 2.88 -13.77 14.75
C VAL A 213 3.48 -14.76 13.75
N GLY A 214 2.63 -15.42 12.98
CA GLY A 214 3.01 -16.51 12.07
C GLY A 214 3.75 -16.06 10.81
N VAL A 215 4.67 -15.10 10.93
CA VAL A 215 5.53 -14.61 9.84
C VAL A 215 6.98 -14.79 10.25
N LYS A 216 7.78 -15.35 9.33
CA LYS A 216 9.20 -15.63 9.58
C LYS A 216 10.03 -15.31 8.33
N ALA A 217 11.24 -14.82 8.55
CA ALA A 217 12.31 -14.77 7.57
C ALA A 217 13.21 -16.00 7.77
N GLU A 218 13.39 -16.77 6.70
CA GLU A 218 14.34 -17.90 6.67
C GLU A 218 15.44 -17.57 5.65
N ILE A 219 16.70 -17.86 6.02
CA ILE A 219 17.89 -17.60 5.22
C ILE A 219 18.35 -18.90 4.56
#